data_3c989130208f9a3591919280d0085617
#
_entry.id   3c989130208f9a3591919280d0085617
#
_cell.length_a   1.000
_cell.length_b   1.000
_cell.length_c   1.000
_cell.angle_alpha   90.00
_cell.angle_beta   90.00
_cell.angle_gamma   90.00
#
_symmetry.space_group_name_H-M   'P 1'
#
loop_
_entity.id
_entity.type
_entity.pdbx_description
1 polymer ?
#
loop_
_entity_poly.entity_id
_entity_poly.type
_entity_poly.pdbx_seq_one_letter_code
_entity_poly.pdbx_strand_id
1 'polypeptide(L)'
;MKVDMQHRRIYIQAAEQISIQQPLSEQWMDEPIRYDDALVKAVNPSFRDYLAPNDVRRMGNLMKRALVATLKVLDETGVRHPDAIITGSSLGSLDYSERFLDAMVENGEQTLSPTYFMQSTHNTVGSTLSIYTKNNGYNTTYSHGALSFSLALLDAWMQIRLGRISTALVGGFDEMVDNYYELLAKTGYVGVSGMVPCSEVTMSMLLNTDASPDHLCELAGICISHHPDHVRLKQQVEKMLQEAELSWTDLSAVMTGINGNNSNDEPYHHLVRELFPDLPHLHYKHIFGENHTSSALGIYAAAHCLKRGVTPQFMYAEQPASPCSSPQNILFVNVTNSGDYSFVLLKK
;
A
#
# COMPACT_ATOMS: atom_id res chain seq x y z
N MET A 1 -2.10 34.45 3.73
CA MET A 1 -3.10 33.89 2.80
C MET A 1 -3.66 32.65 3.49
N LYS A 2 -4.88 32.70 4.06
CA LYS A 2 -5.55 31.50 4.55
C LYS A 2 -5.91 30.69 3.32
N VAL A 3 -5.25 29.57 3.10
CA VAL A 3 -5.70 28.60 2.10
C VAL A 3 -6.97 27.98 2.67
N ASP A 4 -8.09 28.34 2.06
CA ASP A 4 -9.39 27.74 2.38
C ASP A 4 -9.34 26.29 1.88
N MET A 5 -9.05 25.37 2.78
CA MET A 5 -9.08 23.93 2.47
C MET A 5 -10.55 23.57 2.27
N GLN A 6 -11.00 23.54 1.03
CA GLN A 6 -12.33 23.07 0.72
C GLN A 6 -12.52 21.67 1.27
N HIS A 7 -13.65 21.42 1.93
CA HIS A 7 -14.07 20.08 2.39
C HIS A 7 -14.43 19.20 1.18
N ARG A 8 -13.44 18.92 0.32
CA ARG A 8 -13.63 17.99 -0.80
C ARG A 8 -13.56 16.57 -0.26
N ARG A 9 -14.59 15.79 -0.48
CA ARG A 9 -14.55 14.35 -0.26
C ARG A 9 -13.63 13.71 -1.28
N ILE A 10 -12.97 12.65 -0.89
CA ILE A 10 -12.01 11.92 -1.73
C ILE A 10 -12.43 10.46 -1.70
N TYR A 11 -12.66 9.89 -2.87
CA TYR A 11 -13.11 8.51 -3.02
C TYR A 11 -12.00 7.66 -3.62
N ILE A 12 -11.81 6.46 -3.09
CA ILE A 12 -11.07 5.40 -3.75
C ILE A 12 -12.04 4.78 -4.76
N GLN A 13 -11.89 5.11 -6.04
CA GLN A 13 -12.81 4.64 -7.07
C GLN A 13 -12.58 3.18 -7.42
N ALA A 14 -11.33 2.80 -7.62
CA ALA A 14 -10.91 1.43 -7.87
C ALA A 14 -9.51 1.20 -7.29
N ALA A 15 -9.22 -0.04 -6.96
CA ALA A 15 -7.89 -0.46 -6.52
C ALA A 15 -7.64 -1.89 -6.98
N GLU A 16 -6.40 -2.16 -7.46
CA GLU A 16 -5.98 -3.46 -7.96
C GLU A 16 -4.64 -3.87 -7.37
N GLN A 17 -4.51 -5.16 -7.12
CA GLN A 17 -3.31 -5.76 -6.55
C GLN A 17 -2.73 -6.88 -7.40
N ILE A 18 -1.41 -7.01 -7.35
CA ILE A 18 -0.65 -8.19 -7.77
C ILE A 18 0.33 -8.49 -6.65
N SER A 19 0.04 -9.52 -5.89
CA SER A 19 0.75 -9.94 -4.68
C SER A 19 0.93 -11.46 -4.68
N ILE A 20 1.09 -12.04 -3.51
CA ILE A 20 1.08 -13.51 -3.33
C ILE A 20 -0.34 -14.11 -3.45
N GLN A 21 -1.37 -13.31 -3.55
CA GLN A 21 -2.73 -13.77 -3.79
C GLN A 21 -3.04 -13.85 -5.29
N GLN A 22 -4.19 -14.40 -5.65
CA GLN A 22 -4.64 -14.39 -7.04
C GLN A 22 -4.62 -12.96 -7.58
N PRO A 23 -3.85 -12.66 -8.64
CA PRO A 23 -3.70 -11.30 -9.14
C PRO A 23 -5.02 -10.76 -9.72
N LEU A 24 -5.25 -9.46 -9.55
CA LEU A 24 -6.42 -8.75 -10.11
C LEU A 24 -7.74 -9.40 -9.71
N SER A 25 -7.85 -9.87 -8.47
CA SER A 25 -9.00 -10.65 -7.99
C SER A 25 -9.27 -10.39 -6.51
N GLU A 26 -10.55 -10.40 -6.15
CA GLU A 26 -11.02 -10.34 -4.77
C GLU A 26 -11.18 -11.72 -4.11
N GLN A 27 -10.77 -12.82 -4.79
CA GLN A 27 -10.91 -14.19 -4.27
C GLN A 27 -10.27 -14.36 -2.90
N TRP A 28 -9.25 -13.60 -2.58
CA TRP A 28 -8.60 -13.59 -1.27
C TRP A 28 -9.58 -13.29 -0.11
N MET A 29 -10.68 -12.60 -0.37
CA MET A 29 -11.70 -12.33 0.66
C MET A 29 -12.52 -13.56 1.06
N ASP A 30 -12.61 -14.53 0.19
CA ASP A 30 -13.37 -15.75 0.41
C ASP A 30 -12.42 -16.92 0.72
N GLU A 31 -11.37 -17.09 -0.07
CA GLU A 31 -10.39 -18.18 -0.01
C GLU A 31 -8.98 -17.68 -0.21
N PRO A 32 -8.33 -17.09 0.82
CA PRO A 32 -6.96 -16.63 0.69
C PRO A 32 -5.99 -17.79 0.49
N ILE A 33 -5.05 -17.64 -0.42
CA ILE A 33 -3.95 -18.59 -0.60
C ILE A 33 -3.03 -18.47 0.62
N ARG A 34 -2.70 -19.60 1.23
CA ARG A 34 -1.79 -19.68 2.38
C ARG A 34 -0.46 -20.26 1.95
N TYR A 35 0.61 -19.77 2.54
CA TYR A 35 1.97 -20.17 2.25
C TYR A 35 2.70 -20.53 3.53
N ASP A 36 3.50 -21.61 3.49
CA ASP A 36 4.38 -22.01 4.58
C ASP A 36 5.83 -21.55 4.36
N ASP A 37 6.14 -21.08 3.15
CA ASP A 37 7.47 -20.56 2.81
C ASP A 37 7.71 -19.20 3.44
N ALA A 38 8.96 -18.96 3.88
CA ALA A 38 9.34 -17.70 4.52
C ALA A 38 9.49 -16.53 3.53
N LEU A 39 9.69 -16.83 2.24
CA LEU A 39 9.74 -15.86 1.15
C LEU A 39 8.85 -16.33 0.00
N VAL A 40 7.88 -15.53 -0.39
CA VAL A 40 6.94 -15.85 -1.46
C VAL A 40 6.92 -14.71 -2.49
N LYS A 41 7.17 -15.05 -3.74
CA LYS A 41 7.10 -14.08 -4.85
C LYS A 41 5.65 -13.84 -5.27
N ALA A 42 5.38 -12.65 -5.80
CA ALA A 42 4.05 -12.32 -6.31
C ALA A 42 3.65 -13.23 -7.48
N VAL A 43 2.38 -13.58 -7.52
CA VAL A 43 1.78 -14.37 -8.61
C VAL A 43 1.56 -13.45 -9.81
N ASN A 44 2.32 -13.66 -10.87
CA ASN A 44 2.21 -12.84 -12.07
C ASN A 44 0.95 -13.20 -12.87
N PRO A 45 0.16 -12.20 -13.34
CA PRO A 45 -0.88 -12.47 -14.36
C PRO A 45 -0.23 -12.78 -15.71
N SER A 46 -1.01 -13.22 -16.67
CA SER A 46 -0.58 -13.30 -18.06
C SER A 46 -0.34 -11.89 -18.61
N PHE A 47 0.89 -11.42 -18.58
CA PHE A 47 1.23 -10.06 -19.05
C PHE A 47 0.84 -9.80 -20.50
N ARG A 48 0.77 -10.84 -21.34
CA ARG A 48 0.43 -10.71 -22.77
C ARG A 48 -1.02 -10.30 -22.99
N ASP A 49 -1.88 -10.52 -21.99
CA ASP A 49 -3.29 -10.16 -22.06
C ASP A 49 -3.51 -8.66 -21.89
N TYR A 50 -2.51 -7.95 -21.35
CA TYR A 50 -2.55 -6.54 -21.00
C TYR A 50 -1.53 -5.69 -21.75
N LEU A 51 -0.37 -6.26 -22.07
CA LEU A 51 0.81 -5.51 -22.52
C LEU A 51 1.32 -6.09 -23.85
N ALA A 52 1.58 -5.20 -24.82
CA ALA A 52 2.23 -5.62 -26.06
C ALA A 52 3.67 -6.10 -25.78
N PRO A 53 4.05 -7.31 -26.23
CA PRO A 53 5.37 -7.91 -25.89
C PRO A 53 6.57 -7.02 -26.25
N ASN A 54 6.48 -6.27 -27.33
CA ASN A 54 7.58 -5.40 -27.79
C ASN A 54 7.82 -4.22 -26.84
N ASP A 55 6.77 -3.68 -26.21
CA ASP A 55 6.84 -2.52 -25.34
C ASP A 55 7.50 -2.87 -24.00
N VAL A 56 7.31 -4.12 -23.55
CA VAL A 56 7.72 -4.55 -22.21
C VAL A 56 8.89 -5.54 -22.20
N ARG A 57 9.50 -5.82 -23.36
CA ARG A 57 10.57 -6.83 -23.50
C ARG A 57 11.75 -6.61 -22.57
N ARG A 58 12.06 -5.34 -22.24
CA ARG A 58 13.20 -4.95 -21.39
C ARG A 58 12.79 -4.59 -19.96
N MET A 59 11.52 -4.76 -19.61
CA MET A 59 11.01 -4.43 -18.30
C MET A 59 11.08 -5.64 -17.36
N GLY A 60 11.48 -5.41 -16.12
CA GLY A 60 11.39 -6.39 -15.03
C GLY A 60 9.95 -6.68 -14.63
N ASN A 61 9.78 -7.70 -13.77
CA ASN A 61 8.44 -8.10 -13.32
C ASN A 61 7.74 -7.02 -12.54
N LEU A 62 8.45 -6.28 -11.67
CA LEU A 62 7.86 -5.16 -10.92
C LEU A 62 7.20 -4.13 -11.85
N MET A 63 7.93 -3.71 -12.91
CA MET A 63 7.40 -2.76 -13.90
C MET A 63 6.16 -3.28 -14.63
N LYS A 64 6.19 -4.55 -15.05
CA LYS A 64 5.06 -5.18 -15.74
C LYS A 64 3.85 -5.29 -14.83
N ARG A 65 4.04 -5.70 -13.58
CA ARG A 65 2.99 -5.76 -12.58
C ARG A 65 2.38 -4.38 -12.32
N ALA A 66 3.22 -3.36 -12.13
CA ALA A 66 2.78 -1.99 -11.92
C ALA A 66 1.95 -1.47 -13.10
N LEU A 67 2.39 -1.72 -14.34
CA LEU A 67 1.63 -1.36 -15.54
C LEU A 67 0.27 -2.08 -15.58
N VAL A 68 0.23 -3.39 -15.36
CA VAL A 68 -1.01 -4.16 -15.44
C VAL A 68 -2.00 -3.71 -14.38
N ALA A 69 -1.60 -3.59 -13.11
CA ALA A 69 -2.46 -3.11 -12.04
C ALA A 69 -2.99 -1.69 -12.33
N THR A 70 -2.12 -0.80 -12.83
CA THR A 70 -2.50 0.56 -13.19
C THR A 70 -3.49 0.60 -14.36
N LEU A 71 -3.22 -0.13 -15.45
CA LEU A 71 -4.10 -0.16 -16.61
C LEU A 71 -5.48 -0.71 -16.26
N LYS A 72 -5.53 -1.72 -15.39
CA LYS A 72 -6.78 -2.28 -14.91
C LYS A 72 -7.60 -1.23 -14.12
N VAL A 73 -6.98 -0.50 -13.19
CA VAL A 73 -7.62 0.58 -12.44
C VAL A 73 -8.12 1.70 -13.37
N LEU A 74 -7.32 2.09 -14.37
CA LEU A 74 -7.71 3.13 -15.32
C LEU A 74 -8.86 2.69 -16.24
N ASP A 75 -8.89 1.43 -16.62
CA ASP A 75 -9.96 0.85 -17.44
C ASP A 75 -11.28 0.79 -16.65
N GLU A 76 -11.25 0.29 -15.41
CA GLU A 76 -12.42 0.20 -14.53
C GLU A 76 -13.03 1.57 -14.22
N THR A 77 -12.20 2.58 -14.04
CA THR A 77 -12.68 3.94 -13.72
C THR A 77 -13.00 4.79 -14.94
N GLY A 78 -12.57 4.39 -16.14
CA GLY A 78 -12.68 5.16 -17.37
C GLY A 78 -11.78 6.40 -17.39
N VAL A 79 -10.94 6.62 -16.38
CA VAL A 79 -10.02 7.76 -16.28
C VAL A 79 -8.72 7.42 -17.00
N ARG A 80 -8.52 7.97 -18.19
CA ARG A 80 -7.33 7.70 -19.00
C ARG A 80 -6.08 8.48 -18.58
N HIS A 81 -6.27 9.71 -18.12
CA HIS A 81 -5.19 10.63 -17.74
C HIS A 81 -5.51 11.26 -16.39
N PRO A 82 -5.15 10.61 -15.27
CA PRO A 82 -5.28 11.23 -13.96
C PRO A 82 -4.39 12.47 -13.85
N ASP A 83 -4.80 13.46 -13.05
CA ASP A 83 -4.04 14.72 -12.88
C ASP A 83 -2.66 14.46 -12.26
N ALA A 84 -2.53 13.38 -11.49
CA ALA A 84 -1.29 13.01 -10.83
C ALA A 84 -1.04 11.50 -10.87
N ILE A 85 0.24 11.13 -10.90
CA ILE A 85 0.75 9.78 -10.64
C ILE A 85 1.71 9.88 -9.47
N ILE A 86 1.34 9.31 -8.31
CA ILE A 86 2.12 9.42 -7.07
C ILE A 86 2.41 8.02 -6.56
N THR A 87 3.68 7.66 -6.47
CA THR A 87 4.10 6.30 -6.12
C THR A 87 4.89 6.27 -4.82
N GLY A 88 4.74 5.19 -4.07
CA GLY A 88 5.58 4.85 -2.93
C GLY A 88 6.38 3.58 -3.22
N SER A 89 7.69 3.65 -3.04
CA SER A 89 8.58 2.49 -3.18
C SER A 89 9.72 2.63 -2.18
N SER A 90 9.91 1.64 -1.33
CA SER A 90 11.01 1.65 -0.36
C SER A 90 12.32 1.21 -0.99
N LEU A 91 12.25 0.20 -1.82
CA LEU A 91 13.40 -0.56 -2.33
C LEU A 91 13.64 -0.35 -3.82
N GLY A 92 12.65 0.16 -4.55
CA GLY A 92 12.72 0.25 -6.00
C GLY A 92 12.76 -1.15 -6.65
N SER A 93 13.40 -1.24 -7.80
CA SER A 93 13.62 -2.50 -8.48
C SER A 93 14.91 -3.16 -7.99
N LEU A 94 14.79 -4.01 -6.97
CA LEU A 94 15.91 -4.73 -6.35
C LEU A 94 16.62 -5.68 -7.32
N ASP A 95 15.87 -6.39 -8.19
CA ASP A 95 16.45 -7.28 -9.20
C ASP A 95 17.45 -6.55 -10.11
N TYR A 96 17.07 -5.33 -10.55
CA TYR A 96 17.99 -4.51 -11.35
C TYR A 96 19.13 -3.92 -10.55
N SER A 97 18.91 -3.58 -9.28
CA SER A 97 19.97 -3.11 -8.38
C SER A 97 21.00 -4.19 -8.15
N GLU A 98 20.59 -5.44 -7.88
CA GLU A 98 21.50 -6.58 -7.73
C GLU A 98 22.29 -6.83 -9.02
N ARG A 99 21.62 -6.95 -10.17
CA ARG A 99 22.30 -7.16 -11.48
C ARG A 99 23.29 -6.06 -11.79
N PHE A 100 23.01 -4.82 -11.39
CA PHE A 100 23.95 -3.72 -11.60
C PHE A 100 25.19 -3.87 -10.70
N LEU A 101 24.99 -4.20 -9.42
CA LEU A 101 26.07 -4.40 -8.45
C LEU A 101 26.92 -5.63 -8.80
N ASP A 102 26.28 -6.74 -9.18
CA ASP A 102 26.98 -7.95 -9.62
C ASP A 102 27.86 -7.67 -10.85
N ALA A 103 27.31 -6.95 -11.84
CA ALA A 103 28.07 -6.56 -13.02
C ALA A 103 29.27 -5.65 -12.68
N MET A 104 29.16 -4.79 -11.66
CA MET A 104 30.29 -3.97 -11.16
C MET A 104 31.35 -4.83 -10.51
N VAL A 105 30.97 -5.82 -9.72
CA VAL A 105 31.91 -6.74 -9.05
C VAL A 105 32.64 -7.64 -10.08
N GLU A 106 31.88 -8.17 -11.05
CA GLU A 106 32.43 -9.11 -12.05
C GLU A 106 33.34 -8.43 -13.10
N ASN A 107 32.92 -7.24 -13.58
CA ASN A 107 33.56 -6.57 -14.72
C ASN A 107 34.37 -5.32 -14.33
N GLY A 108 34.37 -4.98 -13.03
CA GLY A 108 34.86 -3.68 -12.58
C GLY A 108 33.92 -2.56 -13.06
N GLU A 109 34.37 -1.31 -12.97
CA GLU A 109 33.58 -0.14 -13.41
C GLU A 109 33.56 0.02 -14.96
N GLN A 110 34.10 -0.93 -15.69
CA GLN A 110 34.18 -0.90 -17.16
C GLN A 110 33.00 -1.69 -17.76
N THR A 111 32.41 -1.15 -18.84
CA THR A 111 31.38 -1.84 -19.64
C THR A 111 30.07 -2.20 -18.90
N LEU A 112 29.63 -1.36 -17.97
CA LEU A 112 28.35 -1.55 -17.30
C LEU A 112 27.15 -1.23 -18.22
N SER A 113 26.09 -2.03 -18.11
CA SER A 113 24.87 -1.78 -18.86
C SER A 113 24.09 -0.58 -18.26
N PRO A 114 23.90 0.51 -18.99
CA PRO A 114 23.09 1.65 -18.51
C PRO A 114 21.65 1.25 -18.16
N THR A 115 21.14 0.19 -18.77
CA THR A 115 19.77 -0.30 -18.54
C THR A 115 19.56 -0.72 -17.10
N TYR A 116 20.52 -1.41 -16.48
CA TYR A 116 20.40 -1.87 -15.10
C TYR A 116 20.31 -0.68 -14.14
N PHE A 117 21.20 0.30 -14.30
CA PHE A 117 21.18 1.51 -13.50
C PHE A 117 19.88 2.31 -13.70
N MET A 118 19.45 2.52 -14.93
CA MET A 118 18.23 3.27 -15.22
C MET A 118 16.97 2.61 -14.65
N GLN A 119 16.94 1.27 -14.60
CA GLN A 119 15.80 0.51 -14.09
C GLN A 119 15.81 0.36 -12.56
N SER A 120 16.96 0.56 -11.90
CA SER A 120 17.09 0.38 -10.45
C SER A 120 16.60 1.57 -9.61
N THR A 121 16.39 2.75 -10.20
CA THR A 121 16.02 3.94 -9.45
C THR A 121 14.55 3.88 -8.97
N HIS A 122 14.28 4.39 -7.77
CA HIS A 122 12.97 4.31 -7.13
C HIS A 122 11.83 4.92 -7.95
N ASN A 123 12.12 6.01 -8.68
CA ASN A 123 11.14 6.71 -9.50
C ASN A 123 10.85 6.03 -10.86
N THR A 124 11.56 4.95 -11.19
CA THR A 124 11.42 4.30 -12.51
C THR A 124 10.00 3.78 -12.72
N VAL A 125 9.34 3.26 -11.69
CA VAL A 125 7.94 2.80 -11.81
C VAL A 125 7.03 3.97 -12.18
N GLY A 126 7.03 5.06 -11.40
CA GLY A 126 6.20 6.23 -11.66
C GLY A 126 6.46 6.85 -13.03
N SER A 127 7.73 6.93 -13.44
CA SER A 127 8.12 7.45 -14.76
C SER A 127 7.65 6.53 -15.88
N THR A 128 7.77 5.21 -15.71
CA THR A 128 7.30 4.22 -16.71
C THR A 128 5.79 4.29 -16.87
N LEU A 129 5.03 4.39 -15.77
CA LEU A 129 3.57 4.58 -15.80
C LEU A 129 3.20 5.85 -16.59
N SER A 130 3.88 6.96 -16.30
CA SER A 130 3.65 8.23 -16.99
C SER A 130 3.91 8.13 -18.51
N ILE A 131 5.04 7.55 -18.90
CA ILE A 131 5.40 7.39 -20.32
C ILE A 131 4.41 6.46 -21.03
N TYR A 132 4.07 5.32 -20.42
CA TYR A 132 3.20 4.31 -21.04
C TYR A 132 1.77 4.85 -21.21
N THR A 133 1.24 5.53 -20.20
CA THR A 133 -0.10 6.14 -20.23
C THR A 133 -0.14 7.50 -20.95
N LYS A 134 1.02 8.01 -21.42
CA LYS A 134 1.18 9.34 -22.02
C LYS A 134 0.64 10.45 -21.10
N ASN A 135 0.88 10.29 -19.80
CA ASN A 135 0.46 11.24 -18.79
C ASN A 135 1.58 12.25 -18.52
N ASN A 136 1.28 13.53 -18.66
CA ASN A 136 2.20 14.65 -18.41
C ASN A 136 1.83 15.43 -17.13
N GLY A 137 0.96 14.88 -16.29
CA GLY A 137 0.53 15.47 -15.03
C GLY A 137 1.63 15.44 -13.96
N TYR A 138 1.26 15.80 -12.74
CA TYR A 138 2.16 15.72 -11.60
C TYR A 138 2.64 14.28 -11.38
N ASN A 139 3.96 14.09 -11.26
CA ASN A 139 4.55 12.77 -11.06
C ASN A 139 5.62 12.84 -9.96
N THR A 140 5.42 12.07 -8.90
CA THR A 140 6.34 12.04 -7.75
C THR A 140 6.43 10.62 -7.18
N THR A 141 7.62 10.26 -6.71
CA THR A 141 7.87 9.00 -6.00
C THR A 141 8.40 9.28 -4.61
N TYR A 142 7.78 8.70 -3.61
CA TYR A 142 8.21 8.73 -2.22
C TYR A 142 9.02 7.47 -1.88
N SER A 143 10.21 7.68 -1.32
CA SER A 143 11.07 6.60 -0.84
C SER A 143 11.47 6.89 0.61
N HIS A 144 10.77 6.25 1.55
CA HIS A 144 10.98 6.44 2.99
C HIS A 144 10.64 5.17 3.77
N GLY A 145 11.29 4.05 3.44
CA GLY A 145 11.04 2.79 4.11
C GLY A 145 9.55 2.42 4.15
N ALA A 146 9.08 1.96 5.29
CA ALA A 146 7.69 1.54 5.48
C ALA A 146 6.66 2.68 5.43
N LEU A 147 7.07 3.95 5.37
CA LEU A 147 6.18 5.09 5.15
C LEU A 147 6.02 5.47 3.67
N SER A 148 6.76 4.87 2.75
CA SER A 148 6.78 5.29 1.33
C SER A 148 5.37 5.41 0.74
N PHE A 149 4.53 4.41 0.92
CA PHE A 149 3.16 4.44 0.41
C PHE A 149 2.27 5.45 1.18
N SER A 150 2.40 5.51 2.50
CA SER A 150 1.61 6.47 3.31
C SER A 150 1.93 7.92 2.94
N LEU A 151 3.18 8.24 2.61
CA LEU A 151 3.57 9.58 2.14
C LEU A 151 3.02 9.87 0.73
N ALA A 152 3.03 8.89 -0.17
CA ALA A 152 2.42 9.02 -1.49
C ALA A 152 0.91 9.29 -1.39
N LEU A 153 0.23 8.57 -0.50
CA LEU A 153 -1.20 8.74 -0.25
C LEU A 153 -1.50 10.11 0.40
N LEU A 154 -0.67 10.54 1.35
CA LEU A 154 -0.79 11.85 2.00
C LEU A 154 -0.62 13.00 1.00
N ASP A 155 0.37 12.92 0.11
CA ASP A 155 0.56 13.94 -0.93
C ASP A 155 -0.67 14.03 -1.86
N ALA A 156 -1.16 12.90 -2.36
CA ALA A 156 -2.37 12.85 -3.17
C ALA A 156 -3.56 13.49 -2.44
N TRP A 157 -3.78 13.10 -1.19
CA TRP A 157 -4.84 13.64 -0.34
C TRP A 157 -4.71 15.17 -0.16
N MET A 158 -3.50 15.66 0.13
CA MET A 158 -3.25 17.10 0.27
C MET A 158 -3.46 17.86 -1.04
N GLN A 159 -2.97 17.36 -2.18
CA GLN A 159 -3.13 18.02 -3.49
C GLN A 159 -4.61 18.14 -3.88
N ILE A 160 -5.40 17.09 -3.62
CA ILE A 160 -6.86 17.12 -3.86
C ILE A 160 -7.55 18.08 -2.90
N ARG A 161 -7.25 18.04 -1.60
CA ARG A 161 -7.83 18.94 -0.58
C ARG A 161 -7.51 20.40 -0.83
N LEU A 162 -6.34 20.70 -1.39
CA LEU A 162 -5.94 22.05 -1.81
C LEU A 162 -6.57 22.47 -3.15
N GLY A 163 -7.32 21.60 -3.80
CA GLY A 163 -7.96 21.87 -5.09
C GLY A 163 -6.99 22.03 -6.26
N ARG A 164 -5.78 21.48 -6.14
CA ARG A 164 -4.76 21.52 -7.19
C ARG A 164 -4.99 20.46 -8.26
N ILE A 165 -5.52 19.31 -7.84
CA ILE A 165 -5.90 18.19 -8.68
C ILE A 165 -7.27 17.67 -8.26
N SER A 166 -7.93 16.90 -9.12
CA SER A 166 -9.19 16.22 -8.85
C SER A 166 -9.03 14.71 -8.84
N THR A 167 -8.05 14.20 -9.59
CA THR A 167 -7.78 12.78 -9.72
C THR A 167 -6.30 12.47 -9.46
N ALA A 168 -6.02 11.36 -8.77
CA ALA A 168 -4.66 10.88 -8.55
C ALA A 168 -4.60 9.36 -8.64
N LEU A 169 -3.71 8.86 -9.48
CA LEU A 169 -3.27 7.47 -9.43
C LEU A 169 -2.21 7.35 -8.34
N VAL A 170 -2.48 6.54 -7.33
CA VAL A 170 -1.55 6.29 -6.22
C VAL A 170 -1.20 4.81 -6.18
N GLY A 171 0.07 4.47 -5.98
CA GLY A 171 0.48 3.07 -5.92
C GLY A 171 1.64 2.79 -4.99
N GLY A 172 1.68 1.56 -4.48
CA GLY A 172 2.79 1.00 -3.70
C GLY A 172 3.45 -0.14 -4.47
N PHE A 173 4.77 -0.06 -4.67
CA PHE A 173 5.49 -0.96 -5.57
C PHE A 173 6.85 -1.34 -4.99
N ASP A 174 7.00 -2.57 -4.51
CA ASP A 174 8.28 -3.12 -4.08
C ASP A 174 8.37 -4.61 -4.42
N GLU A 175 9.55 -5.03 -4.84
CA GLU A 175 9.88 -6.43 -4.98
C GLU A 175 10.77 -6.91 -3.83
N MET A 176 10.92 -8.21 -3.70
CA MET A 176 11.78 -8.85 -2.72
C MET A 176 12.66 -9.87 -3.44
N VAL A 177 13.97 -9.72 -3.34
CA VAL A 177 14.95 -10.65 -3.92
C VAL A 177 15.59 -11.50 -2.83
N ASP A 178 16.11 -12.66 -3.20
CA ASP A 178 16.57 -13.66 -2.25
C ASP A 178 17.73 -13.15 -1.39
N ASN A 179 18.72 -12.50 -1.99
CA ASN A 179 19.86 -11.94 -1.26
C ASN A 179 19.44 -10.87 -0.23
N TYR A 180 18.52 -10.00 -0.61
CA TYR A 180 18.02 -8.97 0.32
C TYR A 180 17.20 -9.60 1.47
N TYR A 181 16.37 -10.60 1.15
CA TYR A 181 15.67 -11.37 2.17
C TYR A 181 16.64 -12.01 3.17
N GLU A 182 17.72 -12.67 2.68
CA GLU A 182 18.73 -13.27 3.55
C GLU A 182 19.42 -12.24 4.47
N LEU A 183 19.69 -11.03 3.96
CA LEU A 183 20.24 -9.94 4.77
C LEU A 183 19.28 -9.50 5.86
N LEU A 184 18.00 -9.32 5.53
CA LEU A 184 16.98 -8.96 6.50
C LEU A 184 16.78 -10.08 7.56
N ALA A 185 16.81 -11.33 7.15
CA ALA A 185 16.70 -12.47 8.07
C ALA A 185 17.86 -12.53 9.08
N LYS A 186 19.08 -12.19 8.64
CA LYS A 186 20.25 -12.07 9.53
C LYS A 186 20.10 -10.99 10.59
N THR A 187 19.31 -9.95 10.33
CA THR A 187 19.03 -8.89 11.32
C THR A 187 17.89 -9.24 12.28
N GLY A 188 17.20 -10.37 12.06
CA GLY A 188 16.01 -10.75 12.80
C GLY A 188 14.75 -9.92 12.47
N TYR A 189 14.80 -9.13 11.42
CA TYR A 189 13.65 -8.33 10.97
C TYR A 189 12.56 -9.21 10.35
N VAL A 190 12.97 -10.25 9.62
CA VAL A 190 12.10 -11.23 8.96
C VAL A 190 12.64 -12.66 9.18
N GLY A 191 11.91 -13.68 8.78
CA GLY A 191 12.34 -15.08 8.86
C GLY A 191 12.37 -15.66 10.27
N VAL A 192 11.78 -14.98 11.25
CA VAL A 192 11.62 -15.48 12.62
C VAL A 192 10.45 -16.47 12.65
N SER A 193 10.57 -17.52 13.46
CA SER A 193 9.50 -18.51 13.61
C SER A 193 8.18 -17.87 14.07
N GLY A 194 7.09 -18.17 13.37
CA GLY A 194 5.77 -17.62 13.63
C GLY A 194 5.44 -16.33 12.87
N MET A 195 6.40 -15.77 12.13
CA MET A 195 6.15 -14.63 11.25
C MET A 195 5.42 -15.03 9.98
N VAL A 196 4.70 -14.04 9.42
CA VAL A 196 4.15 -14.12 8.08
C VAL A 196 5.30 -14.14 7.02
N PRO A 197 5.08 -14.71 5.84
CA PRO A 197 6.09 -14.71 4.78
C PRO A 197 6.47 -13.31 4.34
N CYS A 198 7.72 -13.10 3.96
CA CYS A 198 8.11 -11.95 3.13
C CYS A 198 7.51 -12.08 1.75
N SER A 199 7.11 -10.96 1.16
CA SER A 199 6.42 -10.95 -0.12
C SER A 199 6.82 -9.76 -1.00
N GLU A 200 6.20 -9.67 -2.15
CA GLU A 200 6.30 -8.55 -3.07
C GLU A 200 4.97 -7.79 -3.12
N VAL A 201 5.05 -6.49 -3.31
CA VAL A 201 3.88 -5.59 -3.31
C VAL A 201 3.75 -4.90 -4.66
N THR A 202 2.59 -5.03 -5.25
CA THR A 202 2.13 -4.18 -6.35
C THR A 202 0.67 -3.84 -6.09
N MET A 203 0.39 -2.58 -5.86
CA MET A 203 -0.96 -2.07 -5.68
C MET A 203 -1.09 -0.72 -6.36
N SER A 204 -2.15 -0.53 -7.13
CA SER A 204 -2.53 0.74 -7.73
C SER A 204 -3.97 1.07 -7.33
N MET A 205 -4.24 2.34 -7.05
CA MET A 205 -5.59 2.85 -6.80
C MET A 205 -5.81 4.20 -7.48
N LEU A 206 -7.04 4.51 -7.82
CA LEU A 206 -7.46 5.82 -8.29
C LEU A 206 -8.25 6.55 -7.21
N LEU A 207 -7.75 7.72 -6.82
CA LEU A 207 -8.46 8.70 -6.01
C LEU A 207 -9.18 9.71 -6.91
N ASN A 208 -10.41 10.06 -6.55
CA ASN A 208 -11.21 11.04 -7.28
C ASN A 208 -12.09 11.86 -6.32
N THR A 209 -12.40 13.10 -6.69
CA THR A 209 -13.38 13.95 -5.99
C THR A 209 -14.81 13.64 -6.38
N ASP A 210 -15.03 12.99 -7.52
CA ASP A 210 -16.36 12.65 -8.01
C ASP A 210 -16.79 11.30 -7.43
N ALA A 211 -17.92 11.28 -6.75
CA ALA A 211 -18.52 10.06 -6.23
C ALA A 211 -19.10 9.24 -7.40
N SER A 212 -18.53 8.08 -7.65
CA SER A 212 -19.14 7.06 -8.50
C SER A 212 -20.01 6.13 -7.64
N PRO A 213 -21.15 5.61 -8.13
CA PRO A 213 -21.91 4.59 -7.41
C PRO A 213 -21.09 3.34 -7.09
N ASP A 214 -20.06 3.09 -7.88
CA ASP A 214 -19.21 1.90 -7.79
C ASP A 214 -17.90 2.11 -7.04
N HIS A 215 -17.64 3.32 -6.47
CA HIS A 215 -16.43 3.54 -5.67
C HIS A 215 -16.30 2.53 -4.51
N LEU A 216 -15.08 2.26 -4.09
CA LEU A 216 -14.81 1.32 -3.00
C LEU A 216 -15.19 1.93 -1.65
N CYS A 217 -14.68 3.11 -1.35
CA CYS A 217 -14.93 3.85 -0.11
C CYS A 217 -14.45 5.30 -0.22
N GLU A 218 -14.77 6.12 0.79
CA GLU A 218 -14.19 7.45 0.99
C GLU A 218 -12.87 7.35 1.76
N LEU A 219 -11.82 8.02 1.29
CA LEU A 219 -10.61 8.32 2.04
C LEU A 219 -10.89 9.55 2.91
N ALA A 220 -11.42 9.34 4.11
CA ALA A 220 -11.92 10.39 4.98
C ALA A 220 -10.80 11.18 5.68
N GLY A 221 -9.65 10.54 5.92
CA GLY A 221 -8.51 11.20 6.56
C GLY A 221 -7.22 10.41 6.47
N ILE A 222 -6.11 11.14 6.55
CA ILE A 222 -4.77 10.56 6.69
C ILE A 222 -3.90 11.48 7.54
N CYS A 223 -3.13 10.90 8.45
CA CYS A 223 -2.08 11.63 9.17
C CYS A 223 -0.86 10.76 9.42
N ILE A 224 0.31 11.41 9.49
CA ILE A 224 1.59 10.76 9.79
C ILE A 224 2.22 11.50 10.97
N SER A 225 2.82 10.75 11.88
CA SER A 225 3.49 11.30 13.06
C SER A 225 4.82 10.61 13.31
N HIS A 226 5.83 11.41 13.61
CA HIS A 226 7.17 10.94 13.93
C HIS A 226 7.36 10.90 15.44
N HIS A 227 7.74 9.74 15.98
CA HIS A 227 7.95 9.51 17.41
C HIS A 227 6.90 10.17 18.34
N PRO A 228 5.60 9.99 18.07
CA PRO A 228 4.57 10.59 18.92
C PRO A 228 4.52 9.90 20.28
N ASP A 229 4.25 10.68 21.31
CA ASP A 229 3.80 10.13 22.57
C ASP A 229 2.32 9.69 22.48
N HIS A 230 1.86 8.99 23.49
CA HIS A 230 0.49 8.46 23.53
C HIS A 230 -0.59 9.56 23.47
N VAL A 231 -0.35 10.69 24.13
CA VAL A 231 -1.28 11.83 24.16
C VAL A 231 -1.43 12.40 22.76
N ARG A 232 -0.33 12.56 22.05
CA ARG A 232 -0.31 13.06 20.67
C ARG A 232 -1.01 12.10 19.70
N LEU A 233 -0.79 10.79 19.85
CA LEU A 233 -1.50 9.78 19.03
C LEU A 233 -3.01 9.90 19.20
N LYS A 234 -3.50 9.93 20.45
CA LYS A 234 -4.92 10.08 20.75
C LYS A 234 -5.49 11.37 20.15
N GLN A 235 -4.84 12.50 20.36
CA GLN A 235 -5.26 13.80 19.82
C GLN A 235 -5.33 13.81 18.29
N GLN A 236 -4.39 13.14 17.61
CA GLN A 236 -4.39 13.05 16.15
C GLN A 236 -5.57 12.23 15.62
N VAL A 237 -5.84 11.08 16.25
CA VAL A 237 -7.01 10.26 15.88
C VAL A 237 -8.30 11.02 16.16
N GLU A 238 -8.43 11.64 17.34
CA GLU A 238 -9.61 12.47 17.68
C GLU A 238 -9.84 13.58 16.66
N LYS A 239 -8.80 14.32 16.31
CA LYS A 239 -8.89 15.38 15.31
C LYS A 239 -9.32 14.84 13.94
N MET A 240 -8.75 13.72 13.50
CA MET A 240 -9.12 13.10 12.22
C MET A 240 -10.57 12.63 12.21
N LEU A 241 -11.05 12.04 13.31
CA LEU A 241 -12.46 11.65 13.46
C LEU A 241 -13.37 12.87 13.42
N GLN A 242 -13.05 13.94 14.16
CA GLN A 242 -13.82 15.19 14.16
C GLN A 242 -13.90 15.82 12.77
N GLU A 243 -12.78 15.86 12.03
CA GLU A 243 -12.76 16.37 10.65
C GLU A 243 -13.61 15.52 9.68
N ALA A 244 -13.78 14.24 9.97
CA ALA A 244 -14.64 13.31 9.22
C ALA A 244 -16.10 13.26 9.76
N GLU A 245 -16.45 14.13 10.73
CA GLU A 245 -17.75 14.15 11.42
C GLU A 245 -18.09 12.80 12.09
N LEU A 246 -17.08 12.14 12.67
CA LEU A 246 -17.18 10.86 13.37
C LEU A 246 -16.71 10.97 14.82
N SER A 247 -17.10 9.99 15.62
CA SER A 247 -16.64 9.75 16.98
C SER A 247 -15.94 8.38 17.10
N TRP A 248 -15.35 8.09 18.24
CA TRP A 248 -14.73 6.78 18.51
C TRP A 248 -15.71 5.61 18.35
N THR A 249 -16.98 5.80 18.71
CA THR A 249 -18.03 4.78 18.63
C THR A 249 -18.51 4.49 17.22
N ASP A 250 -18.15 5.34 16.25
CA ASP A 250 -18.50 5.14 14.84
C ASP A 250 -17.47 4.25 14.11
N LEU A 251 -16.31 3.99 14.73
CA LEU A 251 -15.33 3.06 14.18
C LEU A 251 -15.85 1.63 14.27
N SER A 252 -15.79 0.92 13.16
CA SER A 252 -16.19 -0.49 13.06
C SER A 252 -15.06 -1.45 13.39
N ALA A 253 -13.83 -1.07 13.08
CA ALA A 253 -12.63 -1.87 13.34
C ALA A 253 -11.36 -1.00 13.23
N VAL A 254 -10.28 -1.48 13.85
CA VAL A 254 -8.91 -1.04 13.61
C VAL A 254 -8.15 -2.13 12.86
N MET A 255 -7.45 -1.77 11.78
CA MET A 255 -6.62 -2.68 11.00
C MET A 255 -5.15 -2.34 11.15
N THR A 256 -4.33 -3.32 11.52
CA THR A 256 -2.90 -3.14 11.80
C THR A 256 -2.01 -4.05 10.99
N GLY A 257 -0.73 -3.67 10.90
CA GLY A 257 0.30 -4.41 10.18
C GLY A 257 1.09 -5.41 11.04
N ILE A 258 0.44 -6.09 11.99
CA ILE A 258 1.06 -7.16 12.78
C ILE A 258 1.56 -8.27 11.85
N ASN A 259 2.80 -8.73 12.09
CA ASN A 259 3.48 -9.68 11.21
C ASN A 259 4.00 -10.95 11.94
N GLY A 260 3.77 -11.08 13.24
CA GLY A 260 4.23 -12.20 14.04
C GLY A 260 5.63 -12.03 14.66
N ASN A 261 6.30 -10.90 14.42
CA ASN A 261 7.55 -10.56 15.11
C ASN A 261 7.24 -9.70 16.35
N ASN A 262 7.47 -10.22 17.55
CA ASN A 262 7.13 -9.54 18.79
C ASN A 262 7.69 -8.10 18.87
N SER A 263 8.91 -7.87 18.38
CA SER A 263 9.51 -6.55 18.42
C SER A 263 8.82 -5.56 17.48
N ASN A 264 8.36 -6.02 16.32
CA ASN A 264 7.63 -5.21 15.35
C ASN A 264 6.18 -5.01 15.80
N ASP A 265 5.61 -5.98 16.51
CA ASP A 265 4.19 -6.03 16.85
C ASP A 265 3.85 -5.32 18.16
N GLU A 266 4.81 -5.20 19.11
CA GLU A 266 4.57 -4.56 20.40
C GLU A 266 4.02 -3.13 20.31
N PRO A 267 4.48 -2.25 19.41
CA PRO A 267 3.88 -0.92 19.23
C PRO A 267 2.41 -0.96 18.82
N TYR A 268 2.02 -1.93 17.97
CA TYR A 268 0.62 -2.15 17.59
C TYR A 268 -0.21 -2.65 18.76
N HIS A 269 0.29 -3.65 19.49
CA HIS A 269 -0.40 -4.19 20.67
C HIS A 269 -0.61 -3.12 21.73
N HIS A 270 0.42 -2.29 21.99
CA HIS A 270 0.30 -1.18 22.92
C HIS A 270 -0.77 -0.18 22.46
N LEU A 271 -0.71 0.25 21.19
CA LEU A 271 -1.69 1.18 20.63
C LEU A 271 -3.13 0.67 20.73
N VAL A 272 -3.35 -0.61 20.37
CA VAL A 272 -4.70 -1.21 20.39
C VAL A 272 -5.23 -1.30 21.82
N ARG A 273 -4.43 -1.76 22.78
CA ARG A 273 -4.83 -1.83 24.19
C ARG A 273 -5.23 -0.48 24.76
N GLU A 274 -4.51 0.57 24.40
CA GLU A 274 -4.68 1.90 24.98
C GLU A 274 -5.77 2.74 24.31
N LEU A 275 -5.89 2.65 22.97
CA LEU A 275 -6.81 3.52 22.22
C LEU A 275 -8.06 2.78 21.71
N PHE A 276 -7.98 1.47 21.49
CA PHE A 276 -9.03 0.71 20.82
C PHE A 276 -9.40 -0.61 21.52
N PRO A 277 -9.49 -0.66 22.87
CA PRO A 277 -9.65 -1.92 23.61
C PRO A 277 -10.91 -2.69 23.25
N ASP A 278 -11.97 -2.00 22.86
CA ASP A 278 -13.29 -2.59 22.57
C ASP A 278 -13.57 -2.75 21.06
N LEU A 279 -12.65 -2.31 20.19
CA LEU A 279 -12.83 -2.42 18.75
C LEU A 279 -12.33 -3.74 18.20
N PRO A 280 -13.02 -4.32 17.21
CA PRO A 280 -12.50 -5.43 16.44
C PRO A 280 -11.12 -5.10 15.84
N HIS A 281 -10.15 -5.98 16.09
CA HIS A 281 -8.78 -5.82 15.61
C HIS A 281 -8.54 -6.73 14.41
N LEU A 282 -8.17 -6.12 13.27
CA LEU A 282 -7.97 -6.78 11.98
C LEU A 282 -6.50 -6.80 11.61
N HIS A 283 -6.10 -7.87 10.94
CA HIS A 283 -4.76 -8.06 10.36
C HIS A 283 -4.86 -8.34 8.87
N TYR A 284 -3.81 -7.99 8.11
CA TYR A 284 -3.77 -8.24 6.66
C TYR A 284 -2.48 -8.91 6.18
N LYS A 285 -1.38 -8.81 6.93
CA LYS A 285 -0.08 -9.32 6.48
C LYS A 285 -0.01 -10.84 6.41
N HIS A 286 -0.83 -11.58 7.16
CA HIS A 286 -0.95 -13.03 7.01
C HIS A 286 -1.60 -13.46 5.69
N ILE A 287 -2.26 -12.52 4.98
CA ILE A 287 -2.86 -12.72 3.65
C ILE A 287 -1.85 -12.32 2.56
N PHE A 288 -1.23 -11.14 2.71
CA PHE A 288 -0.44 -10.52 1.65
C PHE A 288 1.07 -10.56 1.88
N GLY A 289 1.51 -11.01 3.06
CA GLY A 289 2.92 -11.05 3.43
C GLY A 289 3.48 -9.73 3.94
N GLU A 290 4.74 -9.79 4.37
CA GLU A 290 5.54 -8.66 4.86
C GLU A 290 6.37 -8.06 3.75
N ASN A 291 6.32 -6.74 3.66
CA ASN A 291 7.20 -5.91 2.84
C ASN A 291 7.14 -4.46 3.35
N HIS A 292 8.11 -3.64 3.01
CA HIS A 292 8.12 -2.23 3.43
C HIS A 292 6.86 -1.47 2.98
N THR A 293 6.36 -1.68 1.76
CA THR A 293 5.15 -1.02 1.25
C THR A 293 3.87 -1.85 1.42
N SER A 294 3.88 -2.90 2.26
CA SER A 294 2.70 -3.75 2.51
C SER A 294 1.47 -2.97 3.00
N SER A 295 1.66 -1.78 3.60
CA SER A 295 0.57 -0.87 3.98
C SER A 295 -0.38 -0.54 2.80
N ALA A 296 0.12 -0.55 1.57
CA ALA A 296 -0.70 -0.40 0.37
C ALA A 296 -1.76 -1.50 0.25
N LEU A 297 -1.35 -2.77 0.49
CA LEU A 297 -2.25 -3.92 0.46
C LEU A 297 -3.20 -3.94 1.66
N GLY A 298 -2.79 -3.40 2.81
CA GLY A 298 -3.67 -3.23 3.97
C GLY A 298 -4.81 -2.24 3.70
N ILE A 299 -4.51 -1.10 3.07
CA ILE A 299 -5.52 -0.11 2.68
C ILE A 299 -6.42 -0.67 1.56
N TYR A 300 -5.85 -1.39 0.58
CA TYR A 300 -6.60 -2.15 -0.42
C TYR A 300 -7.61 -3.10 0.25
N ALA A 301 -7.16 -3.90 1.21
CA ALA A 301 -8.02 -4.85 1.92
C ALA A 301 -9.13 -4.16 2.71
N ALA A 302 -8.82 -3.09 3.43
CA ALA A 302 -9.81 -2.31 4.19
C ALA A 302 -10.89 -1.69 3.28
N ALA A 303 -10.48 -1.14 2.11
CA ALA A 303 -11.41 -0.58 1.12
C ALA A 303 -12.37 -1.64 0.58
N HIS A 304 -11.88 -2.84 0.25
CA HIS A 304 -12.73 -3.95 -0.22
C HIS A 304 -13.65 -4.50 0.88
N CYS A 305 -13.21 -4.54 2.14
CA CYS A 305 -14.10 -4.88 3.28
C CYS A 305 -15.27 -3.89 3.38
N LEU A 306 -15.02 -2.59 3.23
CA LEU A 306 -16.06 -1.56 3.24
C LEU A 306 -17.00 -1.70 2.04
N LYS A 307 -16.47 -1.88 0.83
CA LYS A 307 -17.27 -2.06 -0.39
C LYS A 307 -18.19 -3.27 -0.30
N ARG A 308 -17.66 -4.43 0.09
CA ARG A 308 -18.45 -5.66 0.25
C ARG A 308 -19.37 -5.62 1.48
N GLY A 309 -19.11 -4.74 2.45
CA GLY A 309 -19.83 -4.68 3.71
C GLY A 309 -19.60 -5.92 4.58
N VAL A 310 -18.47 -6.59 4.42
CA VAL A 310 -18.08 -7.80 5.16
C VAL A 310 -16.62 -7.75 5.53
N THR A 311 -16.31 -8.15 6.76
CA THR A 311 -14.94 -8.42 7.20
C THR A 311 -14.75 -9.94 7.28
N PRO A 312 -13.90 -10.55 6.44
CA PRO A 312 -13.62 -11.97 6.50
C PRO A 312 -13.16 -12.42 7.89
N GLN A 313 -13.65 -13.57 8.35
CA GLN A 313 -13.38 -14.04 9.72
C GLN A 313 -11.89 -14.27 10.00
N PHE A 314 -11.14 -14.70 9.00
CA PHE A 314 -9.69 -14.94 9.14
C PHE A 314 -8.86 -13.65 9.29
N MET A 315 -9.44 -12.47 9.08
CA MET A 315 -8.77 -11.19 9.29
C MET A 315 -8.76 -10.76 10.77
N TYR A 316 -9.60 -11.32 11.62
CA TYR A 316 -9.63 -10.94 13.03
C TYR A 316 -8.43 -11.52 13.79
N ALA A 317 -7.76 -10.70 14.59
CA ALA A 317 -6.69 -11.11 15.48
C ALA A 317 -7.16 -12.13 16.51
N GLU A 318 -8.32 -11.84 17.07
CA GLU A 318 -9.06 -12.72 17.98
C GLU A 318 -10.50 -12.76 17.49
N GLN A 319 -11.15 -13.91 17.65
CA GLN A 319 -12.56 -14.00 17.23
C GLN A 319 -13.40 -13.06 18.09
N PRO A 320 -13.99 -12.01 17.54
CA PRO A 320 -14.83 -11.11 18.31
C PRO A 320 -16.12 -11.84 18.74
N ALA A 321 -16.65 -11.50 19.90
CA ALA A 321 -17.93 -12.02 20.38
C ALA A 321 -19.06 -11.74 19.37
N SER A 322 -18.93 -10.67 18.59
CA SER A 322 -19.84 -10.31 17.48
C SER A 322 -19.01 -9.81 16.29
N PRO A 323 -18.87 -10.60 15.22
CA PRO A 323 -18.22 -10.13 13.99
C PRO A 323 -18.91 -8.88 13.44
N CYS A 324 -18.13 -7.94 12.93
CA CYS A 324 -18.67 -6.74 12.29
C CYS A 324 -19.37 -7.14 10.98
N SER A 325 -20.69 -7.20 11.00
CA SER A 325 -21.51 -7.66 9.87
C SER A 325 -21.71 -6.61 8.77
N SER A 326 -21.30 -5.35 9.01
CA SER A 326 -21.38 -4.28 8.01
C SER A 326 -20.46 -3.14 8.43
N PRO A 327 -19.14 -3.25 8.18
CA PRO A 327 -18.22 -2.19 8.55
C PRO A 327 -18.56 -0.89 7.81
N GLN A 328 -18.61 0.23 8.57
CA GLN A 328 -18.88 1.54 8.04
C GLN A 328 -17.63 2.41 8.01
N ASN A 329 -16.77 2.27 9.02
CA ASN A 329 -15.55 3.05 9.15
C ASN A 329 -14.42 2.14 9.65
N ILE A 330 -13.31 2.07 8.92
CA ILE A 330 -12.12 1.32 9.32
C ILE A 330 -10.97 2.30 9.50
N LEU A 331 -10.32 2.26 10.66
CA LEU A 331 -9.07 2.96 10.89
C LEU A 331 -7.90 2.02 10.59
N PHE A 332 -7.16 2.31 9.54
CA PHE A 332 -5.91 1.61 9.22
C PHE A 332 -4.74 2.27 9.93
N VAL A 333 -3.87 1.47 10.51
CA VAL A 333 -2.67 1.90 11.23
C VAL A 333 -1.45 1.18 10.71
N ASN A 334 -0.41 1.94 10.35
CA ASN A 334 0.92 1.41 10.06
C ASN A 334 1.93 2.04 11.03
N VAL A 335 2.76 1.19 11.63
CA VAL A 335 3.86 1.60 12.51
C VAL A 335 5.17 1.13 11.90
N THR A 336 6.18 1.98 11.90
CA THR A 336 7.51 1.66 11.41
C THR A 336 8.47 1.34 12.55
N ASN A 337 9.53 0.61 12.27
CA ASN A 337 10.59 0.35 13.26
C ASN A 337 11.35 1.62 13.67
N SER A 338 11.27 2.68 12.86
CA SER A 338 11.77 4.01 13.21
C SER A 338 10.87 4.78 14.17
N GLY A 339 9.75 4.20 14.63
CA GLY A 339 8.83 4.85 15.56
C GLY A 339 7.88 5.85 14.91
N ASP A 340 7.65 5.73 13.60
CA ASP A 340 6.69 6.56 12.89
C ASP A 340 5.34 5.87 12.81
N TYR A 341 4.28 6.63 12.88
CA TYR A 341 2.90 6.17 12.78
C TYR A 341 2.20 6.83 11.60
N SER A 342 1.47 6.06 10.82
CA SER A 342 0.50 6.59 9.87
C SER A 342 -0.89 6.01 10.14
N PHE A 343 -1.89 6.89 10.11
CA PHE A 343 -3.29 6.56 10.26
C PHE A 343 -4.03 6.93 8.99
N VAL A 344 -4.88 6.02 8.51
CA VAL A 344 -5.75 6.25 7.36
C VAL A 344 -7.17 5.88 7.75
N LEU A 345 -8.09 6.84 7.65
CA LEU A 345 -9.50 6.65 7.94
C LEU A 345 -10.26 6.43 6.64
N LEU A 346 -10.85 5.26 6.53
CA LEU A 346 -11.69 4.85 5.41
C LEU A 346 -13.14 4.77 5.85
N LYS A 347 -14.05 5.32 5.03
CA LYS A 347 -15.49 5.40 5.30
C LYS A 347 -16.27 4.84 4.11
N LYS A 348 -17.31 4.06 4.39
CA LYS A 348 -18.19 3.48 3.36
C LYS A 348 -18.99 4.53 2.62
#